data_cb463ef468caed4ab03a1ec047883095
#
_entry.id   cb463ef468caed4ab03a1ec047883095
#
_cell.length_a   1.000
_cell.length_b   1.000
_cell.length_c   1.000
_cell.angle_alpha   90.00
_cell.angle_beta   90.00
_cell.angle_gamma   90.00
#
_symmetry.space_group_name_H-M   'P 1'
#
loop_
_entity.id
_entity.type
_entity.pdbx_description
1 polymer ?
#
loop_
_entity_poly.entity_id
_entity_poly.type
_entity_poly.pdbx_seq_one_letter_code
_entity_poly.pdbx_strand_id
1 'polypeptide(L)'
;MSLRELEVAGTQALKVADALTSTTYRILQLISVDNFDVSTIANKLELSEAYVSEQIRILEDLHLIHVRYERGKRGIRKICLLAVDKVIIIIKPE
;
A
#
# COMPACT_ATOMS: atom_id res chain seq x y z
N MET A 1 19.48 -11.44 -0.77
CA MET A 1 18.59 -10.71 0.16
C MET A 1 17.24 -11.41 0.27
N SER A 2 16.76 -11.65 1.47
CA SER A 2 15.45 -12.26 1.63
C SER A 2 14.36 -11.21 1.47
N LEU A 3 13.24 -11.61 0.86
CA LEU A 3 12.07 -10.76 0.70
C LEU A 3 11.29 -10.72 2.01
N ARG A 4 10.69 -9.55 2.28
CA ARG A 4 9.77 -9.41 3.41
C ARG A 4 8.43 -10.01 2.99
N GLU A 5 7.86 -10.84 3.84
CA GLU A 5 6.63 -11.56 3.55
C GLU A 5 5.54 -11.25 4.55
N LEU A 6 4.31 -11.18 4.06
CA LEU A 6 3.11 -11.17 4.89
C LEU A 6 2.31 -12.42 4.54
N GLU A 7 2.10 -13.29 5.54
CA GLU A 7 1.32 -14.50 5.38
C GLU A 7 -0.03 -14.30 6.06
N VAL A 8 -1.11 -14.51 5.34
CA VAL A 8 -2.46 -14.27 5.85
C VAL A 8 -3.36 -15.46 5.58
N ALA A 9 -4.31 -15.69 6.47
CA ALA A 9 -5.27 -16.78 6.38
C ALA A 9 -6.63 -16.30 6.92
N GLY A 10 -7.69 -17.04 6.62
CA GLY A 10 -9.01 -16.77 7.16
C GLY A 10 -9.53 -15.38 6.79
N THR A 11 -10.15 -14.71 7.76
CA THR A 11 -10.74 -13.38 7.57
C THR A 11 -9.71 -12.35 7.10
N GLN A 12 -8.49 -12.42 7.61
CA GLN A 12 -7.43 -11.50 7.21
C GLN A 12 -7.06 -11.68 5.74
N ALA A 13 -7.03 -12.93 5.27
CA ALA A 13 -6.77 -13.22 3.86
C ALA A 13 -7.85 -12.60 2.96
N LEU A 14 -9.12 -12.68 3.37
CA LEU A 14 -10.21 -12.08 2.62
C LEU A 14 -10.08 -10.56 2.55
N LYS A 15 -9.73 -9.92 3.65
CA LYS A 15 -9.52 -8.47 3.67
C LYS A 15 -8.41 -8.03 2.73
N VAL A 16 -7.31 -8.77 2.73
CA VAL A 16 -6.19 -8.49 1.85
C VAL A 16 -6.60 -8.71 0.40
N ALA A 17 -7.26 -9.83 0.10
CA ALA A 17 -7.70 -10.13 -1.26
C ALA A 17 -8.65 -9.06 -1.79
N ASP A 18 -9.59 -8.58 -0.96
CA ASP A 18 -10.52 -7.52 -1.36
C ASP A 18 -9.81 -6.19 -1.64
N ALA A 19 -8.74 -5.91 -0.93
CA ALA A 19 -7.98 -4.67 -1.10
C ALA A 19 -7.07 -4.67 -2.33
N LEU A 20 -6.73 -5.85 -2.85
CA LEU A 20 -5.83 -6.00 -3.99
C LEU A 20 -6.61 -5.94 -5.30
N THR A 21 -6.77 -4.74 -5.80
CA THR A 21 -7.40 -4.45 -7.10
C THR A 21 -6.30 -4.10 -8.11
N SER A 22 -6.68 -3.94 -9.38
CA SER A 22 -5.72 -3.48 -10.38
C SER A 22 -5.12 -2.12 -10.01
N THR A 23 -5.92 -1.23 -9.41
CA THR A 23 -5.46 0.11 -9.01
C THR A 23 -4.51 0.05 -7.81
N THR A 24 -4.88 -0.68 -6.75
CA THR A 24 -4.01 -0.77 -5.57
C THR A 24 -2.73 -1.54 -5.88
N TYR A 25 -2.80 -2.52 -6.77
CA TYR A 25 -1.60 -3.22 -7.23
C TYR A 25 -0.63 -2.26 -7.92
N ARG A 26 -1.15 -1.36 -8.77
CA ARG A 26 -0.33 -0.33 -9.42
C ARG A 26 0.30 0.62 -8.40
N ILE A 27 -0.45 0.98 -7.36
CA ILE A 27 0.09 1.80 -6.27
C ILE A 27 1.26 1.09 -5.60
N LEU A 28 1.07 -0.18 -5.23
CA LEU A 28 2.10 -0.98 -4.58
C LEU A 28 3.34 -1.14 -5.46
N GLN A 29 3.15 -1.40 -6.75
CA GLN A 29 4.27 -1.50 -7.69
C GLN A 29 5.03 -0.18 -7.79
N LEU A 30 4.32 0.93 -7.82
CA LEU A 30 4.96 2.24 -7.92
C LEU A 30 5.85 2.51 -6.71
N ILE A 31 5.34 2.28 -5.50
CA ILE A 31 6.12 2.55 -4.28
C ILE A 31 7.17 1.46 -4.00
N SER A 32 7.17 0.38 -4.77
CA SER A 32 8.22 -0.64 -4.65
C SER A 32 9.54 -0.18 -5.23
N VAL A 33 9.53 0.80 -6.14
CA VAL A 33 10.76 1.31 -6.77
C VAL A 33 11.29 2.55 -6.08
N ASP A 34 10.43 3.30 -5.40
CA ASP A 34 10.84 4.48 -4.64
C ASP A 34 9.70 4.87 -3.69
N ASN A 35 10.00 5.70 -2.71
CA ASN A 35 9.01 6.22 -1.78
C ASN A 35 8.38 7.48 -2.36
N PHE A 36 7.06 7.55 -2.37
CA PHE A 36 6.33 8.69 -2.92
C PHE A 36 5.27 9.19 -1.95
N ASP A 37 4.99 10.49 -2.00
CA ASP A 37 3.86 11.03 -1.26
C ASP A 37 2.55 10.79 -2.03
N VAL A 38 1.43 10.98 -1.33
CA VAL A 38 0.09 10.75 -1.91
C VAL A 38 -0.13 11.57 -3.16
N SER A 39 0.26 12.84 -3.14
CA SER A 39 0.09 13.75 -4.27
C SER A 39 0.84 13.26 -5.51
N THR A 40 2.07 12.82 -5.34
CA THR A 40 2.89 12.30 -6.43
C THR A 40 2.32 11.00 -6.99
N ILE A 41 1.86 10.09 -6.11
CA ILE A 41 1.23 8.84 -6.54
C ILE A 41 -0.01 9.15 -7.39
N ALA A 42 -0.87 10.03 -6.90
CA ALA A 42 -2.09 10.43 -7.62
C ALA A 42 -1.75 11.00 -8.99
N ASN A 43 -0.77 11.88 -9.06
CA ASN A 43 -0.35 12.49 -10.32
C ASN A 43 0.20 11.46 -11.31
N LYS A 44 1.09 10.58 -10.84
CA LYS A 44 1.72 9.57 -11.70
C LYS A 44 0.70 8.55 -12.23
N LEU A 45 -0.32 8.22 -11.46
CA LEU A 45 -1.33 7.24 -11.85
C LEU A 45 -2.60 7.87 -12.42
N GLU A 46 -2.62 9.20 -12.52
CA GLU A 46 -3.76 9.96 -13.06
C GLU A 46 -5.05 9.68 -12.27
N LEU A 47 -4.93 9.73 -10.94
CA LEU A 47 -6.02 9.50 -10.00
C LEU A 47 -6.20 10.72 -9.12
N SER A 48 -7.35 10.85 -8.46
CA SER A 48 -7.56 11.93 -7.50
C SER A 48 -6.79 11.65 -6.22
N GLU A 49 -6.33 12.71 -5.55
CA GLU A 49 -5.63 12.57 -4.28
C GLU A 49 -6.54 11.97 -3.20
N ALA A 50 -7.83 12.35 -3.21
CA ALA A 50 -8.80 11.82 -2.24
C ALA A 50 -8.93 10.30 -2.37
N TYR A 51 -9.03 9.82 -3.61
CA TYR A 51 -9.13 8.38 -3.87
C TYR A 51 -7.86 7.65 -3.45
N VAL A 52 -6.68 8.16 -3.84
CA VAL A 52 -5.40 7.56 -3.47
C VAL A 52 -5.24 7.54 -1.96
N SER A 53 -5.57 8.64 -1.28
CA SER A 53 -5.46 8.73 0.17
C SER A 53 -6.31 7.65 0.86
N GLU A 54 -7.53 7.40 0.36
CA GLU A 54 -8.39 6.36 0.90
C GLU A 54 -7.80 4.96 0.68
N GLN A 55 -7.25 4.70 -0.50
CA GLN A 55 -6.62 3.41 -0.79
C GLN A 55 -5.37 3.19 0.08
N ILE A 56 -4.57 4.24 0.26
CA ILE A 56 -3.38 4.18 1.11
C ILE A 56 -3.77 3.82 2.55
N ARG A 57 -4.85 4.43 3.07
CA ARG A 57 -5.32 4.13 4.42
C ARG A 57 -5.70 2.65 4.57
N ILE A 58 -6.41 2.09 3.57
CA ILE A 58 -6.79 0.68 3.58
C ILE A 58 -5.55 -0.22 3.56
N LEU A 59 -4.60 0.08 2.68
CA LEU A 59 -3.37 -0.72 2.56
C LEU A 59 -2.49 -0.62 3.82
N GLU A 60 -2.48 0.54 4.45
CA GLU A 60 -1.75 0.74 5.71
C GLU A 60 -2.39 -0.09 6.84
N ASP A 61 -3.71 -0.07 6.93
CA ASP A 61 -4.45 -0.85 7.94
C ASP A 61 -4.20 -2.36 7.80
N LEU A 62 -3.91 -2.81 6.59
CA LEU A 62 -3.62 -4.22 6.30
C LEU A 62 -2.12 -4.54 6.39
N HIS A 63 -1.30 -3.58 6.80
CA HIS A 63 0.16 -3.74 6.94
C HIS A 63 0.90 -4.01 5.63
N LEU A 64 0.32 -3.59 4.51
CA LEU A 64 0.97 -3.71 3.19
C LEU A 64 1.88 -2.54 2.91
N ILE A 65 1.60 -1.39 3.51
CA ILE A 65 2.43 -0.20 3.39
C ILE A 65 2.67 0.44 4.75
N HIS A 66 3.75 1.21 4.84
CA HIS A 66 4.04 2.11 5.96
C HIS A 66 3.83 3.54 5.49
N VAL A 67 3.47 4.40 6.41
CA VAL A 67 3.33 5.82 6.16
C VAL A 67 4.26 6.57 7.07
N ARG A 68 4.99 7.52 6.50
CA ARG A 68 5.87 8.42 7.24
C ARG A 68 5.45 9.85 6.93
N TYR A 69 5.43 10.69 7.94
CA TYR A 69 5.06 12.10 7.77
C TYR A 69 6.32 12.94 7.75
N GLU A 70 6.43 13.80 6.74
CA GLU A 70 7.56 14.71 6.59
C GLU A 70 7.05 16.14 6.47
N ARG A 71 7.79 17.09 7.02
CA ARG A 71 7.46 18.50 6.87
C ARG A 71 7.91 18.97 5.48
N GLY A 72 6.97 19.49 4.69
CA GLY A 72 7.25 20.07 3.39
C GLY A 72 7.01 21.57 3.38
N LYS A 73 7.22 22.19 2.23
CA LYS A 73 7.04 23.64 2.08
C LYS A 73 5.59 24.09 2.25
N ARG A 74 4.63 23.19 1.97
CA ARG A 74 3.19 23.49 1.98
C ARG A 74 2.45 22.71 3.07
N GLY A 75 3.16 22.29 4.11
CA GLY A 75 2.58 21.52 5.18
C GLY A 75 3.20 20.14 5.29
N ILE A 76 2.44 19.18 5.83
CA ILE A 76 2.94 17.84 6.09
C ILE A 76 2.70 16.95 4.87
N ARG A 77 3.76 16.27 4.45
CA ARG A 77 3.70 15.30 3.36
C ARG A 77 3.56 13.90 3.94
N LYS A 78 2.67 13.12 3.34
CA LYS A 78 2.44 11.72 3.72
C LYS A 78 3.19 10.84 2.75
N ILE A 79 4.34 10.31 3.19
CA ILE A 79 5.23 9.48 2.36
C ILE A 79 4.84 8.03 2.52
N CYS A 80 4.64 7.34 1.41
CA CYS A 80 4.21 5.94 1.38
C CYS A 80 5.38 5.03 1.05
N LEU A 81 5.56 3.98 1.85
CA LEU A 81 6.64 3.01 1.71
C LEU A 81 6.06 1.62 1.65
N LEU A 82 6.60 0.77 0.78
CA LEU A 82 6.18 -0.63 0.74
C LEU A 82 6.64 -1.32 2.03
N ALA A 83 5.71 -1.99 2.71
CA ALA A 83 6.02 -2.68 3.97
C ALA A 83 6.45 -4.12 3.74
N VAL A 84 5.93 -4.78 2.70
CA VAL A 84 6.22 -6.18 2.39
C VAL A 84 6.46 -6.33 0.89
N ASP A 85 7.28 -7.29 0.52
CA ASP A 85 7.62 -7.53 -0.88
C ASP A 85 6.68 -8.53 -1.52
N LYS A 86 6.07 -9.40 -0.71
CA LYS A 86 5.08 -10.35 -1.20
C LYS A 86 4.07 -10.70 -0.13
N VAL A 87 2.89 -11.13 -0.59
CA VAL A 87 1.79 -11.57 0.26
C VAL A 87 1.50 -13.02 -0.07
N ILE A 88 1.39 -13.86 0.95
CA ILE A 88 1.03 -15.27 0.80
C ILE A 88 -0.35 -15.46 1.43
N ILE A 89 -1.31 -15.88 0.62
CA ILE A 89 -2.67 -16.15 1.06
C ILE A 89 -2.83 -17.65 1.27
N ILE A 90 -3.08 -18.04 2.50
CA ILE A 90 -3.30 -19.45 2.85
C ILE A 90 -4.79 -19.75 2.66
N ILE A 91 -5.10 -20.68 1.78
CA ILE A 91 -6.47 -21.05 1.45
C ILE A 91 -6.95 -22.21 2.31
N LYS A 92 -6.09 -23.21 2.49
CA LYS A 92 -6.44 -24.41 3.22
C LYS A 92 -6.56 -24.11 4.71
N PRO A 93 -7.67 -24.46 5.39
CA PRO A 93 -7.77 -24.27 6.83
C PRO A 93 -6.81 -25.17 7.58
N GLU A 94 -6.36 -24.67 8.70
CA GLU A 94 -5.48 -25.42 9.59
C GLU A 94 -6.25 -26.48 10.41
#